data_384b765f2db279c39c30563f5ee22ec0
#
_entry.id   384b765f2db279c39c30563f5ee22ec0
#
_cell.length_a   1.000
_cell.length_b   1.000
_cell.length_c   1.000
_cell.angle_alpha   90.00
_cell.angle_beta   90.00
_cell.angle_gamma   90.00
#
_symmetry.space_group_name_H-M   'P 1'
#
loop_
_entity.id
_entity.type
_entity.pdbx_description
1 polymer ?
#
loop_
_entity_poly.entity_id
_entity_poly.type
_entity_poly.pdbx_seq_one_letter_code
_entity_poly.pdbx_strand_id
1 'polypeptide(L)'
;MYKKEIFRKLDKKHDSHLYTGVQGFFIKNGHRQLENFKKNNCHLSKVLEIGAGSTPHYHFIKHTYDEYHVVETSEYVIDYHKENNKVHLLKYDGKKLPYKDDTFDRIIISHCLEHILSPEDFLNEMMRVLKKGGILSISLPTDPGLAWRLGRLFVGLFKVNKTYNLSFDEFEYLNATEHVNSIFNLISIIRHNYRNSIEEHFYPLKVKSPDLNLIYNVHIYK
;
A
#
# COMPACT_ATOMS: atom_id res chain seq x y z
N MET A 1 -17.28 17.03 -9.77
CA MET A 1 -16.66 18.30 -10.18
C MET A 1 -15.66 18.79 -9.15
N TYR A 2 -16.02 18.89 -7.87
CA TYR A 2 -15.18 19.41 -6.75
C TYR A 2 -13.88 18.60 -6.53
N LYS A 3 -13.95 17.26 -6.49
CA LYS A 3 -12.78 16.38 -6.34
C LYS A 3 -11.70 16.63 -7.43
N LYS A 4 -12.11 16.78 -8.70
CA LYS A 4 -11.18 17.07 -9.80
C LYS A 4 -10.48 18.43 -9.64
N GLU A 5 -11.15 19.40 -9.04
CA GLU A 5 -10.57 20.71 -8.77
C GLU A 5 -9.51 20.64 -7.66
N ILE A 6 -9.78 19.91 -6.58
CA ILE A 6 -8.80 19.67 -5.51
C ILE A 6 -7.56 18.95 -6.07
N PHE A 7 -7.75 17.91 -6.88
CA PHE A 7 -6.62 17.20 -7.51
C PHE A 7 -5.75 18.09 -8.40
N ARG A 8 -6.35 19.10 -9.06
CA ARG A 8 -5.57 20.07 -9.86
C ARG A 8 -4.69 21.00 -8.99
N LYS A 9 -5.06 21.22 -7.73
CA LYS A 9 -4.25 22.01 -6.78
C LYS A 9 -3.07 21.21 -6.25
N LEU A 10 -3.18 19.87 -6.21
CA LEU A 10 -2.09 19.02 -5.79
C LEU A 10 -0.96 19.08 -6.83
N ASP A 11 0.24 19.35 -6.38
CA ASP A 11 1.43 19.30 -7.24
C ASP A 11 1.60 17.89 -7.80
N LYS A 12 2.12 17.76 -9.03
CA LYS A 12 2.50 16.49 -9.65
C LYS A 12 3.50 15.66 -8.81
N LYS A 13 4.15 16.32 -7.85
CA LYS A 13 5.05 15.67 -6.86
C LYS A 13 4.35 15.30 -5.55
N HIS A 14 3.02 15.35 -5.49
CA HIS A 14 2.27 15.10 -4.25
C HIS A 14 2.72 13.82 -3.54
N ASP A 15 2.81 12.72 -4.27
CA ASP A 15 3.23 11.43 -3.71
C ASP A 15 4.65 11.48 -3.11
N SER A 16 5.56 12.24 -3.71
CA SER A 16 6.92 12.38 -3.18
C SER A 16 6.97 13.10 -1.83
N HIS A 17 6.02 14.02 -1.56
CA HIS A 17 5.93 14.70 -0.28
C HIS A 17 5.49 13.78 0.88
N LEU A 18 4.70 12.74 0.58
CA LEU A 18 4.28 11.74 1.57
C LEU A 18 5.49 11.00 2.17
N TYR A 19 6.56 10.84 1.39
CA TYR A 19 7.78 10.13 1.79
C TYR A 19 8.86 11.03 2.40
N THR A 20 8.54 12.28 2.73
CA THR A 20 9.46 13.25 3.36
C THR A 20 9.09 13.54 4.81
N GLY A 21 10.06 14.05 5.59
CA GLY A 21 9.84 14.45 6.99
C GLY A 21 9.39 13.29 7.90
N VAL A 22 8.65 13.62 8.94
CA VAL A 22 8.19 12.65 9.96
C VAL A 22 7.25 11.61 9.37
N GLN A 23 6.33 12.02 8.49
CA GLN A 23 5.40 11.10 7.82
C GLN A 23 6.17 10.10 6.96
N GLY A 24 7.10 10.59 6.14
CA GLY A 24 7.93 9.73 5.30
C GLY A 24 8.81 8.76 6.10
N PHE A 25 9.26 9.16 7.29
CA PHE A 25 9.97 8.26 8.21
C PHE A 25 9.10 7.05 8.59
N PHE A 26 7.84 7.27 9.00
CA PHE A 26 6.94 6.18 9.36
C PHE A 26 6.59 5.29 8.18
N ILE A 27 6.29 5.86 7.02
CA ILE A 27 5.96 5.09 5.80
C ILE A 27 7.15 4.22 5.38
N LYS A 28 8.36 4.79 5.27
CA LYS A 28 9.57 4.03 4.92
C LYS A 28 9.88 2.92 5.92
N ASN A 29 9.65 3.15 7.21
CA ASN A 29 9.79 2.09 8.19
C ASN A 29 8.69 1.03 8.08
N GLY A 30 7.47 1.39 7.67
CA GLY A 30 6.41 0.45 7.31
C GLY A 30 6.87 -0.52 6.23
N HIS A 31 7.44 0.00 5.13
CA HIS A 31 8.04 -0.82 4.07
C HIS A 31 9.16 -1.73 4.60
N ARG A 32 10.06 -1.21 5.44
CA ARG A 32 11.13 -2.04 6.05
C ARG A 32 10.58 -3.13 6.96
N GLN A 33 9.51 -2.85 7.70
CA GLN A 33 8.85 -3.83 8.57
C GLN A 33 8.10 -4.90 7.75
N LEU A 34 7.58 -4.56 6.57
CA LEU A 34 6.95 -5.50 5.66
C LEU A 34 7.95 -6.56 5.13
N GLU A 35 9.25 -6.33 5.26
CA GLU A 35 10.29 -7.31 4.94
C GLU A 35 10.59 -8.29 6.09
N ASN A 36 9.91 -8.19 7.23
CA ASN A 36 10.07 -9.10 8.36
C ASN A 36 8.99 -10.21 8.31
N PHE A 37 9.18 -11.21 7.46
CA PHE A 37 8.33 -12.38 7.31
C PHE A 37 9.15 -13.68 7.36
N LYS A 38 8.50 -14.81 7.58
CA LYS A 38 9.17 -16.10 7.86
C LYS A 38 10.17 -16.58 6.81
N LYS A 39 10.05 -16.10 5.56
CA LYS A 39 10.91 -16.48 4.43
C LYS A 39 11.71 -15.30 3.85
N ASN A 40 12.09 -14.33 4.66
CA ASN A 40 12.69 -13.07 4.18
C ASN A 40 14.11 -13.21 3.56
N ASN A 41 14.81 -14.29 3.80
CA ASN A 41 16.17 -14.54 3.28
C ASN A 41 16.17 -15.61 2.17
N CYS A 42 15.04 -15.90 1.53
CA CYS A 42 14.95 -16.88 0.44
C CYS A 42 15.09 -16.20 -0.94
N HIS A 43 15.16 -17.03 -1.97
CA HIS A 43 14.99 -16.60 -3.35
C HIS A 43 13.53 -16.77 -3.76
N LEU A 44 12.92 -15.71 -4.32
CA LEU A 44 11.55 -15.70 -4.81
C LEU A 44 11.58 -15.31 -6.28
N SER A 45 11.41 -16.28 -7.20
CA SER A 45 11.63 -16.06 -8.63
C SER A 45 10.83 -14.92 -9.21
N LYS A 46 9.51 -14.86 -8.90
CA LYS A 46 8.63 -13.84 -9.46
C LYS A 46 7.90 -13.08 -8.37
N VAL A 47 8.10 -11.77 -8.36
CA VAL A 47 7.47 -10.84 -7.43
C VAL A 47 6.54 -9.90 -8.18
N LEU A 48 5.36 -9.64 -7.63
CA LEU A 48 4.41 -8.67 -8.15
C LEU A 48 4.15 -7.57 -7.10
N GLU A 49 4.24 -6.33 -7.50
CA GLU A 49 3.81 -5.17 -6.71
C GLU A 49 2.59 -4.51 -7.36
N ILE A 50 1.54 -4.27 -6.57
CA ILE A 50 0.32 -3.60 -7.01
C ILE A 50 0.27 -2.20 -6.42
N GLY A 51 0.14 -1.19 -7.29
CA GLY A 51 0.03 0.20 -6.87
C GLY A 51 1.32 0.74 -6.24
N ALA A 52 2.43 0.60 -6.96
CA ALA A 52 3.77 0.97 -6.47
C ALA A 52 3.93 2.47 -6.17
N GLY A 53 3.07 3.33 -6.74
CA GLY A 53 3.19 4.78 -6.58
C GLY A 53 4.57 5.30 -6.99
N SER A 54 4.95 6.45 -6.45
CA SER A 54 6.26 7.07 -6.70
C SER A 54 7.39 6.52 -5.80
N THR A 55 7.08 5.64 -4.85
CA THR A 55 8.08 5.02 -3.96
C THR A 55 7.83 3.52 -3.87
N PRO A 56 8.27 2.79 -4.90
CA PRO A 56 8.02 1.37 -5.01
C PRO A 56 8.72 0.56 -3.92
N HIS A 57 8.12 -0.56 -3.56
CA HIS A 57 8.63 -1.42 -2.51
C HIS A 57 9.94 -2.12 -2.88
N TYR A 58 10.26 -2.27 -4.17
CA TYR A 58 11.51 -2.93 -4.58
C TYR A 58 12.78 -2.27 -4.01
N HIS A 59 12.73 -1.00 -3.59
CA HIS A 59 13.84 -0.33 -2.88
C HIS A 59 14.08 -0.87 -1.46
N PHE A 60 13.13 -1.60 -0.89
CA PHE A 60 13.18 -2.11 0.48
C PHE A 60 13.38 -3.61 0.57
N ILE A 61 13.27 -4.33 -0.56
CA ILE A 61 13.34 -5.80 -0.62
C ILE A 61 14.67 -6.30 -0.07
N LYS A 62 14.59 -7.36 0.75
CA LYS A 62 15.73 -8.07 1.34
C LYS A 62 16.03 -9.42 0.74
N HIS A 63 15.05 -10.05 0.08
CA HIS A 63 15.24 -11.32 -0.63
C HIS A 63 15.73 -11.10 -2.06
N THR A 64 16.25 -12.15 -2.72
CA THR A 64 16.58 -12.12 -4.14
C THR A 64 15.39 -12.51 -5.01
N TYR A 65 15.36 -12.05 -6.25
CA TYR A 65 14.33 -12.39 -7.25
C TYR A 65 14.91 -12.39 -8.66
N ASP A 66 14.24 -13.09 -9.59
CA ASP A 66 14.58 -13.09 -11.02
C ASP A 66 13.81 -12.01 -11.77
N GLU A 67 12.48 -11.93 -11.54
CA GLU A 67 11.58 -11.00 -12.20
C GLU A 67 10.79 -10.20 -11.17
N TYR A 68 10.70 -8.88 -11.39
CA TYR A 68 9.85 -7.98 -10.59
C TYR A 68 8.82 -7.30 -11.50
N HIS A 69 7.57 -7.53 -11.20
CA HIS A 69 6.45 -6.96 -11.95
C HIS A 69 5.80 -5.84 -11.13
N VAL A 70 5.49 -4.72 -11.77
CA VAL A 70 4.72 -3.62 -11.20
C VAL A 70 3.46 -3.43 -12.00
N VAL A 71 2.35 -3.39 -11.32
CA VAL A 71 1.03 -3.15 -11.89
C VAL A 71 0.49 -1.85 -11.32
N GLU A 72 0.14 -0.92 -12.20
CA GLU A 72 -0.25 0.43 -11.83
C GLU A 72 -1.39 0.94 -12.74
N THR A 73 -2.29 1.76 -12.16
CA THR A 73 -3.38 2.40 -12.92
C THR A 73 -2.98 3.74 -13.49
N SER A 74 -2.05 4.46 -12.86
CA SER A 74 -1.61 5.80 -13.22
C SER A 74 -0.52 5.77 -14.30
N GLU A 75 -0.77 6.42 -15.45
CA GLU A 75 0.24 6.56 -16.51
C GLU A 75 1.48 7.32 -16.04
N TYR A 76 1.29 8.33 -15.20
CA TYR A 76 2.40 9.11 -14.65
C TYR A 76 3.36 8.24 -13.83
N VAL A 77 2.83 7.35 -13.01
CA VAL A 77 3.64 6.43 -12.20
C VAL A 77 4.34 5.40 -13.07
N ILE A 78 3.68 4.90 -14.12
CA ILE A 78 4.29 4.00 -15.10
C ILE A 78 5.51 4.67 -15.75
N ASP A 79 5.40 5.93 -16.16
CA ASP A 79 6.52 6.66 -16.76
C ASP A 79 7.69 6.82 -15.80
N TYR A 80 7.43 7.00 -14.50
CA TYR A 80 8.46 7.06 -13.46
C TYR A 80 9.29 5.76 -13.36
N HIS A 81 8.67 4.60 -13.54
CA HIS A 81 9.34 3.31 -13.44
C HIS A 81 10.01 2.82 -14.73
N LYS A 82 9.74 3.44 -15.88
CA LYS A 82 10.31 3.04 -17.19
C LYS A 82 11.84 3.03 -17.24
N GLU A 83 12.50 3.80 -16.40
CA GLU A 83 13.96 3.86 -16.35
C GLU A 83 14.61 2.62 -15.71
N ASN A 84 13.82 1.75 -15.06
CA ASN A 84 14.32 0.54 -14.42
C ASN A 84 14.11 -0.68 -15.31
N ASN A 85 15.14 -1.06 -16.07
CA ASN A 85 15.10 -2.19 -17.02
C ASN A 85 14.86 -3.57 -16.38
N LYS A 86 14.90 -3.67 -15.04
CA LYS A 86 14.66 -4.92 -14.29
C LYS A 86 13.20 -5.07 -13.86
N VAL A 87 12.37 -4.06 -14.13
CA VAL A 87 10.97 -4.02 -13.72
C VAL A 87 10.06 -4.18 -14.92
N HIS A 88 9.18 -5.16 -14.89
CA HIS A 88 8.14 -5.35 -15.88
C HIS A 88 6.91 -4.52 -15.51
N LEU A 89 6.65 -3.45 -16.26
CA LEU A 89 5.54 -2.54 -16.01
C LEU A 89 4.30 -2.96 -16.79
N LEU A 90 3.16 -2.97 -16.10
CA LEU A 90 1.86 -3.22 -16.69
C LEU A 90 0.85 -2.18 -16.25
N LYS A 91 0.17 -1.54 -17.21
CA LYS A 91 -1.00 -0.75 -16.91
C LYS A 91 -2.18 -1.67 -16.58
N TYR A 92 -2.84 -1.39 -15.46
CA TYR A 92 -3.92 -2.21 -14.93
C TYR A 92 -5.24 -1.42 -14.88
N ASP A 93 -6.34 -2.08 -15.22
CA ASP A 93 -7.66 -1.45 -15.24
C ASP A 93 -8.48 -1.69 -13.95
N GLY A 94 -7.86 -2.32 -12.96
CA GLY A 94 -8.48 -2.61 -11.66
C GLY A 94 -9.38 -3.86 -11.63
N LYS A 95 -9.49 -4.62 -12.73
CA LYS A 95 -10.39 -5.78 -12.83
C LYS A 95 -9.65 -7.10 -12.69
N LYS A 96 -9.18 -7.66 -13.80
CA LYS A 96 -8.49 -8.95 -13.82
C LYS A 96 -7.06 -8.79 -14.28
N LEU A 97 -6.12 -9.36 -13.54
CA LEU A 97 -4.72 -9.37 -13.91
C LEU A 97 -4.48 -10.31 -15.11
N PRO A 98 -3.73 -9.87 -16.14
CA PRO A 98 -3.45 -10.69 -17.33
C PRO A 98 -2.35 -11.73 -17.06
N TYR A 99 -2.37 -12.32 -15.88
CA TYR A 99 -1.46 -13.39 -15.48
C TYR A 99 -2.24 -14.68 -15.25
N LYS A 100 -1.57 -15.80 -15.49
CA LYS A 100 -2.10 -17.14 -15.20
C LYS A 100 -2.20 -17.34 -13.67
N ASP A 101 -3.01 -18.33 -13.29
CA ASP A 101 -3.05 -18.80 -11.91
C ASP A 101 -1.65 -19.28 -11.47
N ASP A 102 -1.36 -19.15 -10.17
CA ASP A 102 -0.13 -19.64 -9.54
C ASP A 102 1.17 -19.15 -10.26
N THR A 103 1.22 -17.84 -10.60
CA THR A 103 2.34 -17.22 -11.31
C THR A 103 3.42 -16.67 -10.39
N PHE A 104 3.03 -16.00 -9.28
CA PHE A 104 3.95 -15.24 -8.43
C PHE A 104 4.28 -15.95 -7.12
N ASP A 105 5.53 -15.85 -6.70
CA ASP A 105 5.98 -16.37 -5.39
C ASP A 105 5.64 -15.40 -4.28
N ARG A 106 5.65 -14.09 -4.58
CA ARG A 106 5.25 -13.02 -3.66
C ARG A 106 4.43 -11.96 -4.37
N ILE A 107 3.39 -11.47 -3.70
CA ILE A 107 2.65 -10.28 -4.11
C ILE A 107 2.75 -9.24 -2.99
N ILE A 108 2.96 -7.98 -3.36
CA ILE A 108 3.12 -6.86 -2.44
C ILE A 108 2.07 -5.82 -2.75
N ILE A 109 1.37 -5.38 -1.71
CA ILE A 109 0.36 -4.31 -1.77
C ILE A 109 0.69 -3.33 -0.64
N SER A 110 1.15 -2.13 -0.99
CA SER A 110 1.49 -1.13 0.00
C SER A 110 0.69 0.14 -0.22
N HIS A 111 -0.10 0.53 0.78
CA HIS A 111 -0.95 1.73 0.75
C HIS A 111 -1.83 1.80 -0.52
N CYS A 112 -2.52 0.70 -0.83
CA CYS A 112 -3.36 0.58 -2.02
C CYS A 112 -4.74 -0.04 -1.70
N LEU A 113 -4.82 -1.05 -0.83
CA LEU A 113 -6.05 -1.80 -0.56
C LEU A 113 -7.15 -0.94 0.07
N GLU A 114 -6.79 0.11 0.80
CA GLU A 114 -7.72 1.08 1.40
C GLU A 114 -8.51 1.87 0.35
N HIS A 115 -8.02 1.93 -0.88
CA HIS A 115 -8.66 2.62 -2.01
C HIS A 115 -9.54 1.72 -2.87
N ILE A 116 -9.54 0.40 -2.63
CA ILE A 116 -10.23 -0.59 -3.47
C ILE A 116 -11.69 -0.74 -3.04
N LEU A 117 -12.64 -0.53 -3.97
CA LEU A 117 -14.08 -0.60 -3.69
C LEU A 117 -14.55 -1.99 -3.27
N SER A 118 -13.98 -3.05 -3.85
CA SER A 118 -14.33 -4.46 -3.56
C SER A 118 -13.07 -5.19 -3.07
N PRO A 119 -12.66 -5.01 -1.80
CA PRO A 119 -11.41 -5.57 -1.30
C PRO A 119 -11.40 -7.10 -1.28
N GLU A 120 -12.53 -7.78 -1.09
CA GLU A 120 -12.62 -9.24 -1.12
C GLU A 120 -12.36 -9.79 -2.52
N ASP A 121 -13.00 -9.22 -3.56
CA ASP A 121 -12.78 -9.63 -4.96
C ASP A 121 -11.34 -9.39 -5.38
N PHE A 122 -10.78 -8.25 -4.95
CA PHE A 122 -9.39 -7.91 -5.21
C PHE A 122 -8.42 -8.90 -4.54
N LEU A 123 -8.64 -9.25 -3.28
CA LEU A 123 -7.83 -10.24 -2.57
C LEU A 123 -7.95 -11.63 -3.21
N ASN A 124 -9.15 -12.03 -3.67
CA ASN A 124 -9.36 -13.28 -4.39
C ASN A 124 -8.56 -13.32 -5.70
N GLU A 125 -8.50 -12.21 -6.44
CA GLU A 125 -7.67 -12.12 -7.64
C GLU A 125 -6.17 -12.21 -7.32
N MET A 126 -5.72 -11.57 -6.24
CA MET A 126 -4.33 -11.72 -5.77
C MET A 126 -4.02 -13.18 -5.40
N MET A 127 -4.93 -13.82 -4.67
CA MET A 127 -4.77 -15.23 -4.33
C MET A 127 -4.80 -16.14 -5.56
N ARG A 128 -5.55 -15.82 -6.62
CA ARG A 128 -5.55 -16.57 -7.88
C ARG A 128 -4.15 -16.61 -8.50
N VAL A 129 -3.51 -15.45 -8.66
CA VAL A 129 -2.21 -15.35 -9.34
C VAL A 129 -1.01 -15.69 -8.42
N LEU A 130 -1.21 -15.78 -7.10
CA LEU A 130 -0.21 -16.21 -6.13
C LEU A 130 -0.05 -17.74 -6.18
N LYS A 131 1.18 -18.25 -6.19
CA LYS A 131 1.49 -19.68 -6.14
C LYS A 131 1.08 -20.29 -4.80
N LYS A 132 0.81 -21.61 -4.80
CA LYS A 132 0.74 -22.40 -3.56
C LYS A 132 2.07 -22.30 -2.82
N GLY A 133 2.01 -22.01 -1.51
CA GLY A 133 3.19 -21.73 -0.69
C GLY A 133 3.78 -20.32 -0.91
N GLY A 134 3.14 -19.50 -1.74
CA GLY A 134 3.49 -18.09 -1.94
C GLY A 134 2.98 -17.18 -0.82
N ILE A 135 3.38 -15.90 -0.86
CA ILE A 135 3.14 -14.92 0.19
C ILE A 135 2.50 -13.66 -0.40
N LEU A 136 1.35 -13.27 0.13
CA LEU A 136 0.75 -11.95 -0.09
C LEU A 136 1.12 -11.05 1.10
N SER A 137 1.89 -10.00 0.84
CA SER A 137 2.37 -9.03 1.82
C SER A 137 1.61 -7.71 1.66
N ILE A 138 0.90 -7.27 2.68
CA ILE A 138 0.05 -6.07 2.63
C ILE A 138 0.49 -5.09 3.72
N SER A 139 0.69 -3.82 3.36
CA SER A 139 0.95 -2.71 4.27
C SER A 139 -0.16 -1.68 4.17
N LEU A 140 -0.79 -1.33 5.27
CA LEU A 140 -1.94 -0.42 5.33
C LEU A 140 -1.74 0.68 6.37
N PRO A 141 -2.23 1.91 6.11
CA PRO A 141 -2.38 2.91 7.14
C PRO A 141 -3.46 2.46 8.14
N THR A 142 -3.30 2.79 9.40
CA THR A 142 -4.32 2.47 10.40
C THR A 142 -5.46 3.50 10.46
N ASP A 143 -5.76 4.13 9.32
CA ASP A 143 -6.87 5.07 9.20
C ASP A 143 -8.24 4.35 9.30
N PRO A 144 -9.18 4.81 10.12
CA PRO A 144 -9.22 6.00 10.98
C PRO A 144 -8.88 5.74 12.46
N GLY A 145 -7.86 4.94 12.78
CA GLY A 145 -7.40 4.73 14.14
C GLY A 145 -7.00 6.03 14.85
N LEU A 146 -7.01 6.02 16.18
CA LEU A 146 -6.82 7.23 17.00
C LEU A 146 -5.47 7.92 16.71
N ALA A 147 -4.36 7.17 16.69
CA ALA A 147 -3.03 7.72 16.41
C ALA A 147 -2.96 8.33 15.00
N TRP A 148 -3.58 7.69 14.02
CA TRP A 148 -3.67 8.20 12.65
C TRP A 148 -4.47 9.51 12.58
N ARG A 149 -5.64 9.56 13.22
CA ARG A 149 -6.49 10.78 13.28
C ARG A 149 -5.77 11.95 13.93
N LEU A 150 -5.06 11.71 15.04
CA LEU A 150 -4.26 12.75 15.70
C LEU A 150 -3.11 13.24 14.79
N GLY A 151 -2.41 12.34 14.10
CA GLY A 151 -1.38 12.70 13.13
C GLY A 151 -1.95 13.52 11.97
N ARG A 152 -3.09 13.11 11.42
CA ARG A 152 -3.79 13.83 10.34
C ARG A 152 -4.26 15.21 10.78
N LEU A 153 -4.83 15.32 11.97
CA LEU A 153 -5.23 16.62 12.55
C LEU A 153 -4.02 17.56 12.67
N PHE A 154 -2.89 17.07 13.17
CA PHE A 154 -1.66 17.84 13.27
C PHE A 154 -1.16 18.32 11.90
N VAL A 155 -1.11 17.43 10.90
CA VAL A 155 -0.72 17.79 9.53
C VAL A 155 -1.70 18.79 8.93
N GLY A 156 -3.00 18.59 9.11
CA GLY A 156 -4.06 19.47 8.62
C GLY A 156 -3.95 20.89 9.18
N LEU A 157 -3.74 21.01 10.48
CA LEU A 157 -3.66 22.33 11.13
C LEU A 157 -2.36 23.09 10.82
N PHE A 158 -1.23 22.40 10.70
CA PHE A 158 0.08 23.06 10.67
C PHE A 158 0.82 23.00 9.33
N LYS A 159 0.50 22.05 8.47
CA LYS A 159 1.27 21.79 7.25
C LYS A 159 0.47 21.81 5.95
N VAL A 160 -0.82 21.56 5.99
CA VAL A 160 -1.61 21.30 4.79
C VAL A 160 -1.55 22.44 3.78
N ASN A 161 -1.71 23.67 4.23
CA ASN A 161 -1.68 24.83 3.34
C ASN A 161 -0.27 25.06 2.73
N LYS A 162 0.78 24.86 3.53
CA LYS A 162 2.17 25.09 3.09
C LYS A 162 2.69 23.99 2.16
N THR A 163 2.27 22.75 2.38
CA THR A 163 2.82 21.58 1.68
C THR A 163 1.96 21.18 0.48
N TYR A 164 0.64 21.27 0.61
CA TYR A 164 -0.30 20.74 -0.38
C TYR A 164 -1.14 21.82 -1.07
N ASN A 165 -1.02 23.09 -0.66
CA ASN A 165 -1.83 24.19 -1.17
C ASN A 165 -3.35 23.91 -1.08
N LEU A 166 -3.77 23.25 0.02
CA LEU A 166 -5.15 22.90 0.31
C LEU A 166 -5.60 23.59 1.61
N SER A 167 -6.89 23.86 1.71
CA SER A 167 -7.52 24.16 2.99
C SER A 167 -7.63 22.90 3.85
N PHE A 168 -7.89 23.06 5.15
CA PHE A 168 -8.12 21.91 6.04
C PHE A 168 -9.33 21.08 5.58
N ASP A 169 -10.43 21.72 5.20
CA ASP A 169 -11.64 21.02 4.73
C ASP A 169 -11.40 20.26 3.42
N GLU A 170 -10.62 20.83 2.49
CA GLU A 170 -10.24 20.15 1.25
C GLU A 170 -9.38 18.91 1.52
N PHE A 171 -8.46 19.01 2.48
CA PHE A 171 -7.62 17.89 2.90
C PHE A 171 -8.44 16.77 3.56
N GLU A 172 -9.36 17.11 4.48
CA GLU A 172 -10.25 16.12 5.10
C GLU A 172 -11.19 15.47 4.08
N TYR A 173 -11.76 16.26 3.17
CA TYR A 173 -12.59 15.74 2.08
C TYR A 173 -11.82 14.77 1.17
N LEU A 174 -10.58 15.10 0.82
CA LEU A 174 -9.74 14.24 0.00
C LEU A 174 -9.47 12.90 0.71
N ASN A 175 -9.03 12.94 1.96
CA ASN A 175 -8.80 11.72 2.74
C ASN A 175 -10.07 10.85 2.85
N ALA A 176 -11.22 11.47 3.12
CA ALA A 176 -12.50 10.75 3.24
C ALA A 176 -12.96 10.09 1.94
N THR A 177 -12.61 10.67 0.79
CA THR A 177 -13.02 10.15 -0.53
C THR A 177 -12.00 9.20 -1.16
N GLU A 178 -10.75 9.22 -0.71
CA GLU A 178 -9.71 8.32 -1.18
C GLU A 178 -9.67 7.02 -0.36
N HIS A 179 -9.73 7.10 0.97
CA HIS A 179 -9.77 5.93 1.84
C HIS A 179 -11.21 5.41 1.98
N VAL A 180 -11.66 4.65 0.98
CA VAL A 180 -13.02 4.08 0.96
C VAL A 180 -13.21 2.93 1.94
N ASN A 181 -12.11 2.30 2.39
CA ASN A 181 -12.13 1.26 3.42
C ASN A 181 -11.39 1.70 4.68
N SER A 182 -12.02 1.51 5.83
CA SER A 182 -11.35 1.67 7.12
C SER A 182 -10.42 0.49 7.40
N ILE A 183 -9.36 0.73 8.17
CA ILE A 183 -8.47 -0.34 8.64
C ILE A 183 -9.23 -1.42 9.41
N PHE A 184 -10.27 -1.06 10.18
CA PHE A 184 -11.08 -2.01 10.96
C PHE A 184 -11.83 -2.98 10.06
N ASN A 185 -12.38 -2.49 8.94
CA ASN A 185 -13.06 -3.32 7.94
C ASN A 185 -12.05 -4.27 7.28
N LEU A 186 -10.91 -3.74 6.83
CA LEU A 186 -9.88 -4.54 6.14
C LEU A 186 -9.29 -5.63 7.05
N ILE A 187 -8.99 -5.32 8.31
CA ILE A 187 -8.54 -6.32 9.28
C ILE A 187 -9.59 -7.42 9.48
N SER A 188 -10.88 -7.03 9.55
CA SER A 188 -11.98 -7.99 9.74
C SER A 188 -12.10 -8.92 8.54
N ILE A 189 -12.04 -8.40 7.32
CA ILE A 189 -12.07 -9.15 6.07
C ILE A 189 -10.88 -10.12 6.00
N ILE A 190 -9.66 -9.62 6.25
CA ILE A 190 -8.44 -10.43 6.18
C ILE A 190 -8.47 -11.55 7.23
N ARG A 191 -8.81 -11.23 8.46
CA ARG A 191 -8.89 -12.22 9.55
C ARG A 191 -9.99 -13.26 9.34
N HIS A 192 -11.13 -12.87 8.76
CA HIS A 192 -12.20 -13.81 8.46
C HIS A 192 -11.77 -14.82 7.39
N ASN A 193 -11.22 -14.33 6.28
CA ASN A 193 -10.93 -15.16 5.12
C ASN A 193 -9.63 -15.97 5.24
N TYR A 194 -8.64 -15.49 6.03
CA TYR A 194 -7.29 -16.06 6.07
C TYR A 194 -6.77 -16.39 7.49
N ARG A 195 -7.65 -16.57 8.46
CA ARG A 195 -7.36 -16.68 9.89
C ARG A 195 -6.17 -17.58 10.26
N ASN A 196 -6.03 -18.72 9.60
CA ASN A 196 -5.02 -19.72 9.92
C ASN A 196 -3.71 -19.54 9.13
N SER A 197 -3.63 -18.57 8.27
CA SER A 197 -2.56 -18.36 7.30
C SER A 197 -1.95 -16.96 7.38
N ILE A 198 -2.18 -16.20 8.47
CA ILE A 198 -1.72 -14.81 8.56
C ILE A 198 -0.64 -14.62 9.63
N GLU A 199 0.24 -13.66 9.36
CA GLU A 199 1.20 -13.10 10.29
C GLU A 199 1.03 -11.58 10.31
N GLU A 200 0.69 -11.00 11.46
CA GLU A 200 0.31 -9.60 11.61
C GLU A 200 1.33 -8.82 12.44
N HIS A 201 1.67 -7.63 11.98
CA HIS A 201 2.57 -6.70 12.65
C HIS A 201 1.97 -5.30 12.68
N PHE A 202 2.09 -4.64 13.82
CA PHE A 202 1.68 -3.26 14.03
C PHE A 202 2.90 -2.38 14.29
N TYR A 203 2.93 -1.18 13.73
CA TYR A 203 4.05 -0.24 13.86
C TYR A 203 3.54 1.17 14.17
N PRO A 204 4.17 1.94 15.08
CA PRO A 204 5.46 1.69 15.74
C PRO A 204 5.41 0.89 17.05
N LEU A 205 4.29 0.81 17.76
CA LEU A 205 4.25 0.31 19.14
C LEU A 205 4.19 -1.21 19.28
N LYS A 206 4.01 -1.96 18.19
CA LYS A 206 3.90 -3.43 18.17
C LYS A 206 2.74 -4.00 19.02
N VAL A 207 1.84 -3.16 19.51
CA VAL A 207 0.61 -3.57 20.18
C VAL A 207 -0.43 -3.89 19.11
N LYS A 208 -1.18 -4.98 19.26
CA LYS A 208 -2.20 -5.42 18.29
C LYS A 208 -3.46 -4.52 18.34
N SER A 209 -3.28 -3.24 18.12
CA SER A 209 -4.34 -2.22 18.08
C SER A 209 -4.11 -1.22 16.95
N PRO A 210 -5.06 -1.07 16.01
CA PRO A 210 -5.00 -0.02 14.99
C PRO A 210 -5.01 1.38 15.59
N ASP A 211 -5.68 1.59 16.74
CA ASP A 211 -5.78 2.90 17.38
C ASP A 211 -4.44 3.42 17.91
N LEU A 212 -3.53 2.53 18.29
CA LEU A 212 -2.25 2.89 18.89
C LEU A 212 -1.09 2.88 17.90
N ASN A 213 -1.34 2.50 16.67
CA ASN A 213 -0.30 2.39 15.65
C ASN A 213 -0.64 3.25 14.42
N LEU A 214 0.32 3.38 13.51
CA LEU A 214 0.19 4.15 12.26
C LEU A 214 0.13 3.23 11.03
N ILE A 215 0.72 2.04 11.14
CA ILE A 215 0.82 1.08 10.05
C ILE A 215 0.47 -0.31 10.55
N TYR A 216 -0.28 -1.03 9.75
CA TYR A 216 -0.59 -2.43 9.89
C TYR A 216 -0.01 -3.20 8.71
N ASN A 217 0.85 -4.15 9.01
CA ASN A 217 1.44 -5.07 8.03
C ASN A 217 0.89 -6.47 8.26
N VAL A 218 0.54 -7.15 7.19
CA VAL A 218 0.09 -8.54 7.26
C VAL A 218 0.68 -9.36 6.12
N HIS A 219 1.10 -10.57 6.42
CA HIS A 219 1.51 -11.58 5.46
C HIS A 219 0.48 -12.70 5.44
N ILE A 220 -0.04 -13.03 4.26
CA ILE A 220 -0.99 -14.12 4.03
C ILE A 220 -0.25 -15.20 3.25
N TYR A 221 -0.21 -16.40 3.79
CA TYR A 221 0.44 -17.57 3.17
C TYR A 221 -0.62 -18.42 2.46
N LYS A 222 -0.46 -18.64 1.14
CA LYS A 222 -1.38 -19.47 0.33
C LYS A 222 -1.08 -20.96 0.46
#